data_47308db9a04949550164439ef9e80e05
#
_entry.id   47308db9a04949550164439ef9e80e05
#
_cell.length_a   1.000
_cell.length_b   1.000
_cell.length_c   1.000
_cell.angle_alpha   90.00
_cell.angle_beta   90.00
_cell.angle_gamma   90.00
#
_symmetry.space_group_name_H-M   'P 1'
#
loop_
_entity.id
_entity.type
_entity.pdbx_description
1 polymer ?
#
loop_
_entity_poly.entity_id
_entity_poly.type
_entity_poly.pdbx_seq_one_letter_code
_entity_poly.pdbx_strand_id
1 'polypeptide(L)'
;MKDYTLEQKQQLRDKIIALQEASGLSGNNFAVQRLGFSNGSKFSHIRNNWDKQGMVGADTWEVIEKYVSKTEDYVGVPTANLKKVWETCERAYSLKKPMAVVGDGGFGKTFSLEKYQEYNERNKRFKVVYFDASMVKTNKQFIAGLMQALDCHKPGTMAAQLRVMREFVTKKDILITVDEVSSLESHNITIIKDVMTAFKDLVGIVFAGTPYFINNLNRGAIRDRHLFSETRDRLFMLPEQLNKPTDEEALAIFKANGITTSEELDIVMGRLPEFKSHSWLAKRTFRGIKDCIDMIKMSNIPSINYNNLQL
;
A
#
# COMPACT_ATOMS: atom_id res chain seq x y z
N MET A 1 5.77 -19.95 -25.45
CA MET A 1 6.77 -19.27 -24.62
C MET A 1 7.23 -18.05 -25.38
N LYS A 2 7.21 -16.88 -24.76
CA LYS A 2 7.64 -15.63 -25.41
C LYS A 2 9.16 -15.64 -25.58
N ASP A 3 9.66 -15.43 -26.79
CA ASP A 3 11.09 -15.29 -27.04
C ASP A 3 11.51 -13.83 -26.86
N TYR A 4 12.51 -13.61 -26.01
CA TYR A 4 13.07 -12.30 -25.72
C TYR A 4 14.36 -12.09 -26.50
N THR A 5 14.48 -10.99 -27.23
CA THR A 5 15.75 -10.59 -27.85
C THR A 5 16.79 -10.22 -26.78
N LEU A 6 18.07 -10.22 -27.12
CA LEU A 6 19.12 -9.79 -26.21
C LEU A 6 18.91 -8.36 -25.72
N GLU A 7 18.47 -7.47 -26.60
CA GLU A 7 18.16 -6.07 -26.26
C GLU A 7 17.00 -5.96 -25.25
N GLN A 8 15.92 -6.72 -25.45
CA GLN A 8 14.81 -6.78 -24.50
C GLN A 8 15.24 -7.30 -23.12
N LYS A 9 16.06 -8.37 -23.10
CA LYS A 9 16.61 -8.92 -21.85
C LYS A 9 17.48 -7.91 -21.12
N GLN A 10 18.30 -7.16 -21.85
CA GLN A 10 19.15 -6.11 -21.28
C GLN A 10 18.29 -5.00 -20.66
N GLN A 11 17.30 -4.49 -21.38
CA GLN A 11 16.39 -3.46 -20.88
C GLN A 11 15.65 -3.94 -19.62
N LEU A 12 15.09 -5.14 -19.63
CA LEU A 12 14.40 -5.71 -18.46
C LEU A 12 15.35 -5.91 -17.26
N ARG A 13 16.57 -6.38 -17.52
CA ARG A 13 17.61 -6.53 -16.50
C ARG A 13 17.94 -5.18 -15.84
N ASP A 14 18.24 -4.16 -16.64
CA ASP A 14 18.65 -2.87 -16.12
C ASP A 14 17.53 -2.22 -15.29
N LYS A 15 16.30 -2.35 -15.76
CA LYS A 15 15.11 -1.90 -15.05
C LYS A 15 14.88 -2.64 -13.72
N ILE A 16 14.97 -3.97 -13.71
CA ILE A 16 14.74 -4.74 -12.48
C ILE A 16 15.84 -4.53 -11.44
N ILE A 17 17.07 -4.29 -11.88
CA ILE A 17 18.18 -3.93 -10.98
C ILE A 17 17.94 -2.55 -10.36
N ALA A 18 17.55 -1.57 -11.16
CA ALA A 18 17.21 -0.24 -10.66
C ALA A 18 16.06 -0.29 -9.63
N LEU A 19 15.05 -1.12 -9.89
CA LEU A 19 13.94 -1.34 -8.95
C LEU A 19 14.39 -2.02 -7.65
N GLN A 20 15.31 -2.98 -7.74
CA GLN A 20 15.87 -3.62 -6.55
C GLN A 20 16.68 -2.63 -5.71
N GLU A 21 17.53 -1.82 -6.34
CA GLU A 21 18.32 -0.78 -5.66
C GLU A 21 17.43 0.28 -5.02
N ALA A 22 16.40 0.73 -5.73
CA ALA A 22 15.41 1.68 -5.21
C ALA A 22 14.62 1.11 -4.02
N SER A 23 14.42 -0.22 -3.95
CA SER A 23 13.70 -0.86 -2.84
C SER A 23 14.48 -0.95 -1.53
N GLY A 24 15.81 -0.76 -1.56
CA GLY A 24 16.70 -0.96 -0.41
C GLY A 24 16.85 -2.41 0.06
N LEU A 25 16.19 -3.37 -0.59
CA LEU A 25 16.25 -4.78 -0.25
C LEU A 25 17.52 -5.44 -0.81
N SER A 26 18.06 -6.41 -0.08
CA SER A 26 19.09 -7.29 -0.66
C SER A 26 18.52 -8.06 -1.85
N GLY A 27 19.37 -8.45 -2.82
CA GLY A 27 18.93 -9.20 -4.00
C GLY A 27 18.15 -10.47 -3.67
N ASN A 28 18.51 -11.18 -2.59
CA ASN A 28 17.80 -12.36 -2.13
C ASN A 28 16.38 -12.00 -1.61
N ASN A 29 16.28 -10.99 -0.76
CA ASN A 29 15.00 -10.55 -0.21
C ASN A 29 14.08 -9.97 -1.29
N PHE A 30 14.63 -9.22 -2.22
CA PHE A 30 13.89 -8.70 -3.37
C PHE A 30 13.33 -9.84 -4.24
N ALA A 31 14.15 -10.84 -4.54
CA ALA A 31 13.74 -12.01 -5.32
C ALA A 31 12.58 -12.77 -4.69
N VAL A 32 12.65 -13.01 -3.37
CA VAL A 32 11.64 -13.76 -2.64
C VAL A 32 10.37 -12.92 -2.41
N GLN A 33 10.51 -11.70 -1.90
CA GLN A 33 9.38 -10.88 -1.45
C GLN A 33 8.66 -10.16 -2.60
N ARG A 34 9.37 -9.79 -3.66
CA ARG A 34 8.83 -8.98 -4.76
C ARG A 34 8.58 -9.77 -6.04
N LEU A 35 9.47 -10.70 -6.38
CA LEU A 35 9.35 -11.49 -7.61
C LEU A 35 8.70 -12.87 -7.38
N GLY A 36 8.53 -13.30 -6.12
CA GLY A 36 7.95 -14.59 -5.78
C GLY A 36 8.88 -15.78 -6.13
N PHE A 37 10.18 -15.55 -6.25
CA PHE A 37 11.14 -16.64 -6.46
C PHE A 37 11.37 -17.41 -5.15
N SER A 38 11.68 -18.69 -5.26
CA SER A 38 11.95 -19.52 -4.07
C SER A 38 13.22 -19.11 -3.31
N ASN A 39 14.17 -18.47 -3.99
CA ASN A 39 15.42 -17.95 -3.43
C ASN A 39 16.07 -16.91 -4.36
N GLY A 40 17.18 -16.31 -3.93
CA GLY A 40 17.88 -15.28 -4.68
C GLY A 40 18.74 -15.77 -5.84
N SER A 41 18.88 -17.09 -6.07
CA SER A 41 19.76 -17.64 -7.10
C SER A 41 19.37 -17.17 -8.51
N LYS A 42 18.07 -17.24 -8.85
CA LYS A 42 17.56 -16.73 -10.15
C LYS A 42 17.90 -15.25 -10.34
N PHE A 43 17.75 -14.43 -9.30
CA PHE A 43 18.06 -13.01 -9.37
C PHE A 43 19.57 -12.74 -9.52
N SER A 44 20.41 -13.55 -8.91
CA SER A 44 21.86 -13.50 -9.10
C SER A 44 22.26 -13.81 -10.55
N HIS A 45 21.61 -14.79 -11.19
CA HIS A 45 21.81 -15.08 -12.62
C HIS A 45 21.36 -13.92 -13.53
N ILE A 46 20.23 -13.30 -13.22
CA ILE A 46 19.76 -12.10 -13.91
C ILE A 46 20.79 -10.96 -13.82
N ARG A 47 21.37 -10.77 -12.66
CA ARG A 47 22.34 -9.69 -12.43
C ARG A 47 23.66 -9.92 -13.14
N ASN A 48 24.21 -11.16 -13.10
CA ASN A 48 25.60 -11.44 -13.44
C ASN A 48 25.78 -12.31 -14.70
N ASN A 49 24.76 -13.03 -15.17
CA ASN A 49 24.86 -14.04 -16.24
C ASN A 49 23.63 -14.01 -17.18
N TRP A 50 22.96 -12.89 -17.30
CA TRP A 50 21.70 -12.73 -18.04
C TRP A 50 21.84 -13.01 -19.54
N ASP A 51 23.01 -12.74 -20.09
CA ASP A 51 23.42 -12.89 -21.50
C ASP A 51 23.83 -14.32 -21.88
N LYS A 52 24.13 -15.15 -20.88
CA LYS A 52 24.56 -16.54 -21.12
C LYS A 52 23.37 -17.44 -21.44
N GLN A 53 23.50 -18.18 -22.53
CA GLN A 53 22.46 -19.09 -23.00
C GLN A 53 22.08 -20.13 -21.90
N GLY A 54 20.79 -20.26 -21.65
CA GLY A 54 20.25 -21.24 -20.70
C GLY A 54 20.33 -20.84 -19.20
N MET A 55 21.00 -19.76 -18.83
CA MET A 55 21.11 -19.34 -17.43
C MET A 55 19.85 -18.71 -16.84
N VAL A 56 19.08 -18.00 -17.66
CA VAL A 56 17.80 -17.40 -17.26
C VAL A 56 16.72 -17.88 -18.24
N GLY A 57 15.77 -18.66 -17.74
CA GLY A 57 14.67 -19.21 -18.55
C GLY A 57 13.65 -18.14 -18.96
N ALA A 58 12.87 -18.45 -20.01
CA ALA A 58 11.83 -17.55 -20.52
C ALA A 58 10.74 -17.27 -19.48
N ASP A 59 10.37 -18.25 -18.65
CA ASP A 59 9.47 -18.10 -17.51
C ASP A 59 9.93 -17.00 -16.53
N THR A 60 11.22 -16.94 -16.29
CA THR A 60 11.83 -15.93 -15.40
C THR A 60 11.76 -14.54 -16.03
N TRP A 61 11.98 -14.43 -17.34
CA TRP A 61 11.84 -13.14 -18.05
C TRP A 61 10.38 -12.67 -18.10
N GLU A 62 9.42 -13.56 -18.22
CA GLU A 62 7.99 -13.22 -18.12
C GLU A 62 7.62 -12.66 -16.75
N VAL A 63 8.12 -13.26 -15.67
CA VAL A 63 7.94 -12.74 -14.30
C VAL A 63 8.54 -11.34 -14.16
N ILE A 64 9.77 -11.13 -14.68
CA ILE A 64 10.45 -9.83 -14.63
C ILE A 64 9.68 -8.80 -15.44
N GLU A 65 9.31 -9.11 -16.67
CA GLU A 65 8.54 -8.21 -17.54
C GLU A 65 7.23 -7.79 -16.86
N LYS A 66 6.50 -8.76 -16.33
CA LYS A 66 5.25 -8.49 -15.60
C LYS A 66 5.46 -7.63 -14.36
N TYR A 67 6.56 -7.82 -13.64
CA TYR A 67 6.88 -7.03 -12.47
C TYR A 67 7.33 -5.61 -12.86
N VAL A 68 8.22 -5.49 -13.85
CA VAL A 68 8.70 -4.21 -14.39
C VAL A 68 7.54 -3.41 -14.95
N SER A 69 6.71 -4.00 -15.80
CA SER A 69 5.51 -3.34 -16.36
C SER A 69 4.59 -2.82 -15.25
N LYS A 70 4.44 -3.61 -14.17
CA LYS A 70 3.59 -3.26 -13.04
C LYS A 70 4.16 -2.11 -12.19
N THR A 71 5.49 -1.94 -12.15
CA THR A 71 6.17 -0.96 -11.32
C THR A 71 6.54 0.32 -12.05
N GLU A 72 6.77 0.28 -13.36
CA GLU A 72 7.06 1.46 -14.18
C GLU A 72 5.83 2.29 -14.53
N ASP A 73 4.65 1.78 -14.22
CA ASP A 73 3.42 2.22 -14.88
C ASP A 73 2.58 3.21 -14.09
N TYR A 74 2.98 3.60 -12.88
CA TYR A 74 2.21 4.59 -12.15
C TYR A 74 3.09 5.62 -11.45
N VAL A 75 3.12 6.81 -12.03
CA VAL A 75 3.75 7.97 -11.40
C VAL A 75 2.71 8.67 -10.53
N GLY A 76 2.89 8.58 -9.22
CA GLY A 76 2.06 9.32 -8.27
C GLY A 76 2.42 10.80 -8.27
N VAL A 77 1.41 11.64 -8.15
CA VAL A 77 1.60 13.09 -7.95
C VAL A 77 1.20 13.49 -6.53
N PRO A 78 1.71 14.61 -6.00
CA PRO A 78 1.29 15.13 -4.70
C PRO A 78 -0.18 15.56 -4.73
N THR A 79 -1.07 14.70 -4.21
CA THR A 79 -2.50 14.99 -4.09
C THR A 79 -2.84 15.56 -2.72
N ALA A 80 -4.01 16.19 -2.57
CA ALA A 80 -4.51 16.66 -1.29
C ALA A 80 -4.61 15.51 -0.27
N ASN A 81 -5.06 14.32 -0.70
CA ASN A 81 -5.13 13.16 0.16
C ASN A 81 -3.75 12.67 0.62
N LEU A 82 -2.77 12.64 -0.26
CA LEU A 82 -1.40 12.27 0.09
C LEU A 82 -0.85 13.23 1.16
N LYS A 83 -1.03 14.54 0.99
CA LYS A 83 -0.61 15.55 1.97
C LYS A 83 -1.28 15.33 3.32
N LYS A 84 -2.60 15.13 3.35
CA LYS A 84 -3.36 14.88 4.58
C LYS A 84 -2.88 13.65 5.34
N VAL A 85 -2.62 12.54 4.63
CA VAL A 85 -2.07 11.32 5.24
C VAL A 85 -0.69 11.58 5.83
N TRP A 86 0.19 12.25 5.08
CA TRP A 86 1.54 12.55 5.53
C TRP A 86 1.55 13.49 6.73
N GLU A 87 0.77 14.56 6.71
CA GLU A 87 0.61 15.47 7.85
C GLU A 87 0.06 14.75 9.09
N THR A 88 -0.86 13.79 8.90
CA THR A 88 -1.38 12.98 10.00
C THR A 88 -0.29 12.06 10.57
N CYS A 89 0.54 11.45 9.71
CA CYS A 89 1.68 10.66 10.12
C CYS A 89 2.71 11.49 10.90
N GLU A 90 3.06 12.69 10.42
CA GLU A 90 3.98 13.60 11.11
C GLU A 90 3.43 14.04 12.48
N ARG A 91 2.15 14.38 12.54
CA ARG A 91 1.50 14.74 13.82
C ARG A 91 1.47 13.56 14.79
N ALA A 92 1.10 12.37 14.33
CA ALA A 92 1.09 11.16 15.15
C ALA A 92 2.48 10.85 15.71
N TYR A 93 3.50 10.91 14.85
CA TYR A 93 4.89 10.70 15.25
C TYR A 93 5.37 11.73 16.28
N SER A 94 5.18 13.03 15.99
CA SER A 94 5.68 14.12 16.84
C SER A 94 4.99 14.16 18.20
N LEU A 95 3.68 13.91 18.26
CA LEU A 95 2.89 13.94 19.48
C LEU A 95 2.86 12.61 20.22
N LYS A 96 3.33 11.53 19.62
CA LYS A 96 3.23 10.16 20.14
C LYS A 96 1.79 9.78 20.50
N LYS A 97 0.87 10.11 19.61
CA LYS A 97 -0.57 9.90 19.81
C LYS A 97 -1.17 9.03 18.70
N PRO A 98 -2.23 8.26 19.02
CA PRO A 98 -2.99 7.55 18.03
C PRO A 98 -3.89 8.51 17.23
N MET A 99 -3.84 8.42 15.91
CA MET A 99 -4.66 9.19 14.97
C MET A 99 -5.34 8.25 13.99
N ALA A 100 -6.37 8.75 13.31
CA ALA A 100 -7.06 7.98 12.29
C ALA A 100 -7.18 8.77 10.98
N VAL A 101 -7.06 8.05 9.86
CA VAL A 101 -7.32 8.52 8.51
C VAL A 101 -8.44 7.67 7.92
N VAL A 102 -9.48 8.29 7.43
CA VAL A 102 -10.61 7.57 6.85
C VAL A 102 -10.98 8.09 5.47
N GLY A 103 -11.33 7.17 4.60
CA GLY A 103 -11.76 7.48 3.24
C GLY A 103 -12.27 6.23 2.56
N ASP A 104 -13.11 6.40 1.54
CA ASP A 104 -13.66 5.27 0.80
C ASP A 104 -12.56 4.46 0.09
N GLY A 105 -12.92 3.27 -0.40
CA GLY A 105 -12.02 2.44 -1.20
C GLY A 105 -11.47 3.21 -2.41
N GLY A 106 -10.17 3.11 -2.66
CA GLY A 106 -9.52 3.79 -3.78
C GLY A 106 -9.20 5.28 -3.56
N PHE A 107 -9.35 5.83 -2.35
CA PHE A 107 -8.97 7.22 -2.02
C PHE A 107 -7.50 7.40 -1.67
N GLY A 108 -6.65 6.41 -1.96
CA GLY A 108 -5.20 6.52 -1.89
C GLY A 108 -4.59 6.33 -0.50
N LYS A 109 -5.31 5.77 0.49
CA LYS A 109 -4.78 5.50 1.85
C LYS A 109 -3.50 4.68 1.81
N THR A 110 -3.60 3.45 1.31
CA THR A 110 -2.49 2.50 1.19
C THR A 110 -1.31 3.10 0.45
N PHE A 111 -1.56 3.66 -0.75
CA PHE A 111 -0.52 4.31 -1.55
C PHE A 111 0.20 5.43 -0.77
N SER A 112 -0.56 6.27 -0.06
CA SER A 112 0.03 7.39 0.69
C SER A 112 0.86 6.93 1.88
N LEU A 113 0.46 5.85 2.57
CA LEU A 113 1.21 5.26 3.68
C LEU A 113 2.50 4.59 3.19
N GLU A 114 2.42 3.81 2.10
CA GLU A 114 3.59 3.19 1.48
C GLU A 114 4.60 4.25 1.00
N LYS A 115 4.13 5.30 0.33
CA LYS A 115 5.00 6.41 -0.11
C LYS A 115 5.59 7.20 1.06
N TYR A 116 4.87 7.31 2.18
CA TYR A 116 5.41 7.91 3.39
C TYR A 116 6.51 7.06 4.03
N GLN A 117 6.33 5.74 4.06
CA GLN A 117 7.37 4.80 4.50
C GLN A 117 8.62 4.92 3.62
N GLU A 118 8.47 4.81 2.29
CA GLU A 118 9.58 4.98 1.33
C GLU A 118 10.33 6.32 1.52
N TYR A 119 9.58 7.41 1.73
CA TYR A 119 10.16 8.74 1.96
C TYR A 119 11.03 8.75 3.21
N ASN A 120 10.56 8.19 4.33
CA ASN A 120 11.30 8.15 5.58
C ASN A 120 12.55 7.27 5.47
N GLU A 121 12.46 6.13 4.80
CA GLU A 121 13.59 5.23 4.55
C GLU A 121 14.68 5.90 3.69
N ARG A 122 14.30 6.54 2.58
CA ARG A 122 15.24 7.25 1.69
C ARG A 122 15.95 8.41 2.38
N ASN A 123 15.24 9.15 3.23
CA ASN A 123 15.77 10.30 3.94
C ASN A 123 16.40 9.93 5.29
N LYS A 124 16.52 8.63 5.62
CA LYS A 124 17.09 8.12 6.86
C LYS A 124 16.52 8.81 8.12
N ARG A 125 15.21 9.06 8.09
CA ARG A 125 14.49 9.60 9.23
C ARG A 125 14.20 8.47 10.23
N PHE A 126 13.12 8.54 10.96
CA PHE A 126 12.65 7.46 11.81
C PHE A 126 12.06 6.30 10.98
N LYS A 127 12.00 5.12 11.57
CA LYS A 127 11.41 3.94 10.91
C LYS A 127 9.89 4.02 10.93
N VAL A 128 9.26 3.84 9.79
CA VAL A 128 7.81 3.63 9.69
C VAL A 128 7.54 2.12 9.62
N VAL A 129 6.78 1.62 10.58
CA VAL A 129 6.35 0.21 10.63
C VAL A 129 4.96 0.13 10.03
N TYR A 130 4.85 -0.42 8.84
CA TYR A 130 3.59 -0.62 8.14
C TYR A 130 3.01 -2.01 8.45
N PHE A 131 1.74 -2.03 8.84
CA PHE A 131 0.98 -3.25 9.10
C PHE A 131 -0.33 -3.22 8.32
N ASP A 132 -0.50 -4.17 7.38
CA ASP A 132 -1.74 -4.38 6.65
C ASP A 132 -2.65 -5.34 7.42
N ALA A 133 -3.79 -4.84 7.87
CA ALA A 133 -4.79 -5.60 8.61
C ALA A 133 -5.91 -6.19 7.72
N SER A 134 -5.79 -6.15 6.39
CA SER A 134 -6.83 -6.58 5.44
C SER A 134 -7.29 -8.03 5.64
N MET A 135 -6.36 -8.92 6.00
CA MET A 135 -6.64 -10.35 6.23
C MET A 135 -6.90 -10.70 7.68
N VAL A 136 -6.90 -9.71 8.57
CA VAL A 136 -7.05 -9.92 10.03
C VAL A 136 -8.54 -9.98 10.40
N LYS A 137 -8.93 -11.05 11.10
CA LYS A 137 -10.31 -11.25 11.57
C LYS A 137 -10.44 -11.33 13.10
N THR A 138 -9.36 -11.67 13.80
CA THR A 138 -9.38 -11.88 15.24
C THR A 138 -8.34 -11.06 15.98
N ASN A 139 -8.56 -10.80 17.27
CA ASN A 139 -7.59 -10.10 18.12
C ASN A 139 -6.23 -10.79 18.14
N LYS A 140 -6.22 -12.13 18.15
CA LYS A 140 -4.97 -12.91 18.13
C LYS A 140 -4.19 -12.70 16.83
N GLN A 141 -4.88 -12.69 15.68
CA GLN A 141 -4.24 -12.40 14.38
C GLN A 141 -3.72 -10.96 14.31
N PHE A 142 -4.48 -10.00 14.88
CA PHE A 142 -4.05 -8.60 14.91
C PHE A 142 -2.74 -8.43 15.69
N ILE A 143 -2.67 -8.98 16.90
CA ILE A 143 -1.48 -8.92 17.75
C ILE A 143 -0.30 -9.64 17.08
N ALA A 144 -0.53 -10.85 16.53
CA ALA A 144 0.52 -11.60 15.85
C ALA A 144 1.07 -10.85 14.61
N GLY A 145 0.19 -10.27 13.79
CA GLY A 145 0.58 -9.48 12.63
C GLY A 145 1.33 -8.20 13.01
N LEU A 146 0.89 -7.50 14.05
CA LEU A 146 1.58 -6.32 14.54
C LEU A 146 2.97 -6.66 15.13
N MET A 147 3.08 -7.77 15.86
CA MET A 147 4.39 -8.27 16.34
C MET A 147 5.33 -8.62 15.19
N GLN A 148 4.79 -9.24 14.14
CA GLN A 148 5.56 -9.55 12.93
C GLN A 148 6.05 -8.28 12.24
N ALA A 149 5.18 -7.28 12.08
CA ALA A 149 5.55 -5.99 11.48
C ALA A 149 6.62 -5.25 12.31
N LEU A 150 6.55 -5.35 13.63
CA LEU A 150 7.54 -4.79 14.56
C LEU A 150 8.84 -5.59 14.61
N ASP A 151 8.88 -6.82 14.09
CA ASP A 151 10.00 -7.75 14.22
C ASP A 151 10.36 -8.05 15.70
N CYS A 152 9.34 -8.30 16.52
CA CYS A 152 9.50 -8.56 17.96
C CYS A 152 8.78 -9.84 18.41
N HIS A 153 8.96 -10.93 17.68
CA HIS A 153 8.23 -12.17 17.87
C HIS A 153 8.50 -12.84 19.22
N LYS A 154 7.43 -13.08 20.00
CA LYS A 154 7.50 -13.88 21.23
C LYS A 154 6.19 -14.63 21.43
N PRO A 155 6.19 -15.95 21.61
CA PRO A 155 5.01 -16.71 21.94
C PRO A 155 4.50 -16.36 23.34
N GLY A 156 3.19 -16.45 23.56
CA GLY A 156 2.60 -16.18 24.86
C GLY A 156 1.15 -15.73 24.79
N THR A 157 0.62 -15.35 25.96
CA THR A 157 -0.70 -14.73 26.05
C THR A 157 -0.70 -13.35 25.39
N MET A 158 -1.87 -12.86 24.97
CA MET A 158 -2.02 -11.53 24.38
C MET A 158 -1.45 -10.42 25.28
N ALA A 159 -1.67 -10.51 26.59
CA ALA A 159 -1.12 -9.55 27.55
C ALA A 159 0.43 -9.59 27.59
N ALA A 160 1.02 -10.78 27.54
CA ALA A 160 2.47 -10.93 27.48
C ALA A 160 3.04 -10.36 26.16
N GLN A 161 2.36 -10.62 25.04
CA GLN A 161 2.73 -10.08 23.73
C GLN A 161 2.66 -8.56 23.67
N LEU A 162 1.60 -7.95 24.21
CA LEU A 162 1.49 -6.48 24.33
C LEU A 162 2.63 -5.89 25.17
N ARG A 163 3.03 -6.56 26.26
CA ARG A 163 4.18 -6.13 27.08
C ARG A 163 5.48 -6.17 26.29
N VAL A 164 5.73 -7.25 25.54
CA VAL A 164 6.94 -7.35 24.69
C VAL A 164 6.99 -6.26 23.64
N MET A 165 5.87 -6.02 22.94
CA MET A 165 5.79 -4.91 21.97
C MET A 165 6.02 -3.56 22.63
N ARG A 166 5.46 -3.31 23.83
CA ARG A 166 5.70 -2.09 24.60
C ARG A 166 7.17 -1.88 24.92
N GLU A 167 7.84 -2.91 25.41
CA GLU A 167 9.29 -2.86 25.69
C GLU A 167 10.12 -2.60 24.43
N PHE A 168 9.68 -3.18 23.29
CA PHE A 168 10.34 -2.96 22.00
C PHE A 168 10.20 -1.50 21.54
N VAL A 169 8.97 -0.96 21.50
CA VAL A 169 8.73 0.38 20.99
C VAL A 169 9.34 1.48 21.88
N THR A 170 9.48 1.23 23.19
CA THR A 170 10.12 2.18 24.12
C THR A 170 11.58 2.47 23.76
N LYS A 171 12.25 1.54 23.09
CA LYS A 171 13.68 1.63 22.72
C LYS A 171 13.90 2.05 21.27
N LYS A 172 12.85 2.38 20.54
CA LYS A 172 12.90 2.62 19.10
C LYS A 172 12.26 3.95 18.75
N ASP A 173 12.85 4.62 17.78
CA ASP A 173 12.26 5.82 17.18
C ASP A 173 11.48 5.40 15.95
N ILE A 174 10.18 5.19 16.12
CA ILE A 174 9.32 4.61 15.11
C ILE A 174 7.95 5.30 15.08
N LEU A 175 7.29 5.20 13.92
CA LEU A 175 5.85 5.40 13.75
C LEU A 175 5.23 4.07 13.33
N ILE A 176 4.07 3.74 13.86
CA ILE A 176 3.29 2.58 13.43
C ILE A 176 2.13 3.05 12.55
N THR A 177 1.98 2.46 11.37
CA THR A 177 0.83 2.66 10.50
C THR A 177 0.09 1.34 10.33
N VAL A 178 -1.20 1.34 10.62
CA VAL A 178 -2.08 0.18 10.50
C VAL A 178 -3.10 0.46 9.42
N ASP A 179 -2.98 -0.21 8.29
CA ASP A 179 -3.91 -0.05 7.17
C ASP A 179 -5.06 -1.06 7.23
N GLU A 180 -6.14 -0.76 6.54
CA GLU A 180 -7.36 -1.58 6.41
C GLU A 180 -7.98 -2.02 7.76
N VAL A 181 -7.92 -1.14 8.79
CA VAL A 181 -8.52 -1.44 10.12
C VAL A 181 -10.02 -1.72 10.05
N SER A 182 -10.68 -1.32 8.98
CA SER A 182 -12.10 -1.61 8.73
C SER A 182 -12.40 -3.08 8.49
N SER A 183 -11.36 -3.90 8.24
CA SER A 183 -11.47 -5.36 8.09
C SER A 183 -11.73 -6.08 9.41
N LEU A 184 -11.45 -5.41 10.54
CA LEU A 184 -11.75 -5.95 11.86
C LEU A 184 -13.26 -6.04 12.07
N GLU A 185 -13.71 -7.18 12.48
CA GLU A 185 -15.11 -7.37 12.87
C GLU A 185 -15.46 -6.55 14.12
N SER A 186 -16.72 -6.15 14.23
CA SER A 186 -17.18 -5.23 15.29
C SER A 186 -16.77 -5.64 16.71
N HIS A 187 -16.78 -6.94 17.02
CA HIS A 187 -16.41 -7.44 18.37
C HIS A 187 -14.89 -7.44 18.59
N ASN A 188 -14.09 -7.38 17.54
CA ASN A 188 -12.62 -7.36 17.61
C ASN A 188 -12.05 -5.93 17.55
N ILE A 189 -12.87 -4.93 17.26
CA ILE A 189 -12.39 -3.54 17.08
C ILE A 189 -11.79 -2.98 18.39
N THR A 190 -12.17 -3.53 19.52
CA THR A 190 -11.68 -3.10 20.84
C THR A 190 -10.20 -3.44 21.08
N ILE A 191 -9.61 -4.35 20.29
CA ILE A 191 -8.16 -4.62 20.35
C ILE A 191 -7.34 -3.36 20.09
N ILE A 192 -7.88 -2.45 19.28
CA ILE A 192 -7.25 -1.14 19.00
C ILE A 192 -7.05 -0.36 20.29
N LYS A 193 -8.02 -0.40 21.22
CA LYS A 193 -7.90 0.22 22.55
C LYS A 193 -6.74 -0.37 23.34
N ASP A 194 -6.61 -1.69 23.35
CA ASP A 194 -5.56 -2.37 24.11
C ASP A 194 -4.17 -1.99 23.56
N VAL A 195 -4.03 -1.94 22.25
CA VAL A 195 -2.79 -1.46 21.57
C VAL A 195 -2.52 0.00 21.90
N MET A 196 -3.51 0.89 21.77
CA MET A 196 -3.36 2.31 22.14
C MET A 196 -2.98 2.48 23.63
N THR A 197 -3.52 1.63 24.49
CA THR A 197 -3.18 1.64 25.93
C THR A 197 -1.73 1.19 26.16
N ALA A 198 -1.34 0.08 25.52
CA ALA A 198 0.01 -0.46 25.67
C ALA A 198 1.09 0.53 25.18
N PHE A 199 0.78 1.31 24.14
CA PHE A 199 1.73 2.20 23.49
C PHE A 199 1.56 3.68 23.85
N LYS A 200 0.71 3.96 24.83
CA LYS A 200 0.41 5.34 25.26
C LYS A 200 1.68 6.13 25.54
N ASP A 201 1.80 7.29 24.88
CA ASP A 201 2.89 8.28 25.00
C ASP A 201 4.30 7.72 24.62
N LEU A 202 4.38 6.53 24.05
CA LEU A 202 5.64 5.91 23.61
C LEU A 202 5.87 6.06 22.11
N VAL A 203 4.84 5.86 21.32
CA VAL A 203 4.92 5.82 19.84
C VAL A 203 3.65 6.41 19.23
N GLY A 204 3.79 7.09 18.09
CA GLY A 204 2.66 7.50 17.26
C GLY A 204 2.06 6.30 16.51
N ILE A 205 0.74 6.28 16.37
CA ILE A 205 0.04 5.27 15.61
C ILE A 205 -0.94 5.95 14.66
N VAL A 206 -0.96 5.53 13.39
CA VAL A 206 -1.98 5.96 12.43
C VAL A 206 -2.82 4.76 12.00
N PHE A 207 -4.11 4.82 12.27
CA PHE A 207 -5.08 3.84 11.81
C PHE A 207 -5.74 4.33 10.53
N ALA A 208 -5.59 3.59 9.45
CA ALA A 208 -6.22 3.90 8.17
C ALA A 208 -7.34 2.91 7.84
N GLY A 209 -8.48 3.42 7.38
CA GLY A 209 -9.61 2.58 7.05
C GLY A 209 -10.70 3.32 6.28
N THR A 210 -11.81 2.65 6.06
CA THR A 210 -13.02 3.27 5.50
C THR A 210 -13.80 4.01 6.60
N PRO A 211 -14.74 4.89 6.25
CA PRO A 211 -15.63 5.52 7.23
C PRO A 211 -16.39 4.53 8.12
N TYR A 212 -16.53 3.27 7.67
CA TYR A 212 -17.14 2.18 8.45
C TYR A 212 -16.45 1.99 9.81
N PHE A 213 -15.13 2.12 9.89
CA PHE A 213 -14.37 2.01 11.13
C PHE A 213 -14.87 2.98 12.21
N ILE A 214 -14.94 4.27 11.88
CA ILE A 214 -15.39 5.32 12.82
C ILE A 214 -16.89 5.22 13.08
N ASN A 215 -17.69 4.94 12.05
CA ASN A 215 -19.12 4.73 12.21
C ASN A 215 -19.43 3.56 13.12
N ASN A 216 -18.63 2.50 13.06
CA ASN A 216 -18.78 1.33 13.95
C ASN A 216 -18.43 1.70 15.40
N LEU A 217 -17.35 2.45 15.64
CA LEU A 217 -17.02 2.96 16.97
C LEU A 217 -18.14 3.85 17.51
N ASN A 218 -18.65 4.78 16.73
CA ASN A 218 -19.72 5.69 17.12
C ASN A 218 -21.03 4.95 17.43
N ARG A 219 -21.43 4.01 16.56
CA ARG A 219 -22.62 3.18 16.81
C ARG A 219 -22.48 2.30 18.05
N GLY A 220 -21.31 1.75 18.28
CA GLY A 220 -21.03 0.98 19.50
C GLY A 220 -21.10 1.83 20.76
N ALA A 221 -20.54 3.04 20.72
CA ALA A 221 -20.58 4.00 21.81
C ALA A 221 -22.01 4.47 22.12
N ILE A 222 -22.81 4.82 21.10
CA ILE A 222 -24.21 5.23 21.26
C ILE A 222 -25.06 4.10 21.88
N ARG A 223 -24.76 2.85 21.55
CA ARG A 223 -25.46 1.66 22.11
C ARG A 223 -24.89 1.20 23.45
N ASP A 224 -24.05 2.00 24.06
CA ASP A 224 -23.32 1.70 25.31
C ASP A 224 -22.64 0.34 25.33
N ARG A 225 -22.11 -0.09 24.15
CA ARG A 225 -21.34 -1.31 24.08
C ARG A 225 -20.01 -1.13 24.78
N HIS A 226 -19.69 -2.08 25.64
CA HIS A 226 -18.46 -2.10 26.41
C HIS A 226 -17.22 -1.79 25.56
N LEU A 227 -16.40 -0.84 26.00
CA LEU A 227 -15.13 -0.39 25.43
C LEU A 227 -15.20 0.42 24.12
N PHE A 228 -16.36 0.57 23.48
CA PHE A 228 -16.44 1.32 22.21
C PHE A 228 -16.24 2.83 22.39
N SER A 229 -16.91 3.43 23.38
CA SER A 229 -16.70 4.84 23.73
C SER A 229 -15.25 5.10 24.12
N GLU A 230 -14.68 4.23 24.97
CA GLU A 230 -13.30 4.35 25.41
C GLU A 230 -12.31 4.20 24.24
N THR A 231 -12.57 3.31 23.28
CA THR A 231 -11.73 3.18 22.06
C THR A 231 -11.79 4.43 21.21
N ARG A 232 -13.00 4.98 21.01
CA ARG A 232 -13.19 6.22 20.25
C ARG A 232 -12.48 7.41 20.91
N ASP A 233 -12.66 7.56 22.21
CA ASP A 233 -12.15 8.73 22.96
C ASP A 233 -10.61 8.69 23.12
N ARG A 234 -9.98 7.55 22.89
CA ARG A 234 -8.52 7.43 22.86
C ARG A 234 -7.90 7.86 21.53
N LEU A 235 -8.66 7.89 20.44
CA LEU A 235 -8.17 8.48 19.20
C LEU A 235 -7.95 9.97 19.41
N PHE A 236 -6.72 10.42 19.19
CA PHE A 236 -6.37 11.82 19.32
C PHE A 236 -6.89 12.59 18.11
N MET A 237 -7.70 13.61 18.35
CA MET A 237 -8.37 14.41 17.33
C MET A 237 -9.46 13.64 16.53
N LEU A 238 -10.23 14.39 15.76
CA LEU A 238 -11.17 13.84 14.79
C LEU A 238 -10.39 13.13 13.66
N PRO A 239 -10.94 12.05 13.12
CA PRO A 239 -10.33 11.35 12.00
C PRO A 239 -10.15 12.28 10.80
N GLU A 240 -8.98 12.24 10.17
CA GLU A 240 -8.73 12.96 8.93
C GLU A 240 -9.53 12.32 7.78
N GLN A 241 -10.41 13.12 7.19
CA GLN A 241 -11.27 12.67 6.10
C GLN A 241 -10.57 12.86 4.75
N LEU A 242 -10.48 11.78 3.99
CA LEU A 242 -10.01 11.79 2.61
C LEU A 242 -11.19 12.00 1.66
N ASN A 243 -10.95 12.70 0.58
CA ASN A 243 -11.94 13.03 -0.41
C ASN A 243 -11.70 12.27 -1.73
N LYS A 244 -12.71 12.25 -2.60
CA LYS A 244 -12.53 11.84 -3.98
C LYS A 244 -11.49 12.74 -4.67
N PRO A 245 -10.69 12.21 -5.63
CA PRO A 245 -9.78 13.04 -6.41
C PRO A 245 -10.54 14.11 -7.20
N THR A 246 -9.94 15.29 -7.32
CA THR A 246 -10.46 16.36 -8.17
C THR A 246 -10.15 16.11 -9.64
N ASP A 247 -10.75 16.90 -10.54
CA ASP A 247 -10.43 16.83 -11.98
C ASP A 247 -8.99 17.23 -12.25
N GLU A 248 -8.51 18.25 -11.54
CA GLU A 248 -7.14 18.74 -11.66
C GLU A 248 -6.14 17.67 -11.20
N GLU A 249 -6.42 16.96 -10.09
CA GLU A 249 -5.60 15.86 -9.62
C GLU A 249 -5.60 14.69 -10.61
N ALA A 250 -6.76 14.34 -11.16
CA ALA A 250 -6.87 13.29 -12.16
C ALA A 250 -6.07 13.65 -13.43
N LEU A 251 -6.21 14.86 -13.95
CA LEU A 251 -5.45 15.35 -15.10
C LEU A 251 -3.95 15.39 -14.83
N ALA A 252 -3.53 15.82 -13.63
CA ALA A 252 -2.12 15.83 -13.27
C ALA A 252 -1.53 14.40 -13.23
N ILE A 253 -2.29 13.44 -12.71
CA ILE A 253 -1.88 12.03 -12.68
C ILE A 253 -1.80 11.45 -14.10
N PHE A 254 -2.80 11.71 -14.98
CA PHE A 254 -2.77 11.24 -16.36
C PHE A 254 -1.56 11.79 -17.11
N LYS A 255 -1.31 13.10 -17.02
CA LYS A 255 -0.15 13.73 -17.64
C LYS A 255 1.18 13.18 -17.13
N ALA A 256 1.32 12.99 -15.83
CA ALA A 256 2.51 12.38 -15.22
C ALA A 256 2.77 10.94 -15.70
N ASN A 257 1.72 10.25 -16.12
CA ASN A 257 1.79 8.88 -16.65
C ASN A 257 1.79 8.81 -18.19
N GLY A 258 2.10 9.93 -18.86
CA GLY A 258 2.32 9.98 -20.31
C GLY A 258 1.07 10.13 -21.16
N ILE A 259 -0.11 10.31 -20.55
CA ILE A 259 -1.38 10.58 -21.27
C ILE A 259 -1.47 12.11 -21.44
N THR A 260 -1.08 12.62 -22.58
CA THR A 260 -0.89 14.07 -22.79
C THR A 260 -1.71 14.64 -23.95
N THR A 261 -2.18 13.80 -24.86
CA THR A 261 -2.98 14.27 -26.00
C THR A 261 -4.40 14.62 -25.56
N SER A 262 -5.01 15.60 -26.22
CA SER A 262 -6.40 16.01 -25.92
C SER A 262 -7.36 14.84 -26.07
N GLU A 263 -7.20 14.06 -27.13
CA GLU A 263 -8.06 12.91 -27.43
C GLU A 263 -7.97 11.83 -26.34
N GLU A 264 -6.75 11.47 -25.90
CA GLU A 264 -6.56 10.51 -24.83
C GLU A 264 -7.14 11.02 -23.49
N LEU A 265 -6.93 12.30 -23.18
CA LEU A 265 -7.45 12.92 -21.97
C LEU A 265 -8.98 12.94 -21.98
N ASP A 266 -9.61 13.25 -23.11
CA ASP A 266 -11.07 13.22 -23.23
C ASP A 266 -11.62 11.80 -23.04
N ILE A 267 -10.96 10.80 -23.60
CA ILE A 267 -11.32 9.38 -23.43
C ILE A 267 -11.24 8.98 -21.95
N VAL A 268 -10.13 9.25 -21.26
CA VAL A 268 -9.98 8.83 -19.85
C VAL A 268 -10.87 9.63 -18.91
N MET A 269 -11.03 10.92 -19.14
CA MET A 269 -11.91 11.77 -18.33
C MET A 269 -13.38 11.39 -18.54
N GLY A 270 -13.80 11.06 -19.76
CA GLY A 270 -15.16 10.57 -20.05
C GLY A 270 -15.44 9.17 -19.50
N ARG A 271 -14.41 8.33 -19.33
CA ARG A 271 -14.51 6.98 -18.76
C ARG A 271 -14.31 6.94 -17.24
N LEU A 272 -13.76 7.98 -16.64
CA LEU A 272 -13.77 8.12 -15.19
C LEU A 272 -15.23 8.09 -14.74
N PRO A 273 -15.69 7.06 -14.08
CA PRO A 273 -17.11 6.91 -13.83
C PRO A 273 -17.59 8.04 -12.92
N GLU A 274 -18.28 9.02 -13.51
CA GLU A 274 -19.38 9.67 -12.81
C GLU A 274 -20.53 8.68 -12.84
N PHE A 275 -20.58 7.74 -11.93
CA PHE A 275 -21.74 6.89 -11.78
C PHE A 275 -22.91 7.74 -11.31
N LYS A 276 -23.77 8.12 -12.23
CA LYS A 276 -24.88 9.06 -12.00
C LYS A 276 -26.10 8.46 -11.31
N SER A 277 -26.16 7.15 -11.04
CA SER A 277 -27.48 6.58 -10.75
C SER A 277 -27.71 5.95 -9.38
N HIS A 278 -26.70 5.62 -8.60
CA HIS A 278 -26.92 5.07 -7.24
C HIS A 278 -25.83 5.59 -6.31
N SER A 279 -26.21 6.41 -5.37
CA SER A 279 -25.40 7.33 -4.57
C SER A 279 -24.18 6.75 -3.84
N TRP A 280 -24.06 5.44 -3.67
CA TRP A 280 -22.98 4.80 -2.94
C TRP A 280 -21.89 4.21 -3.83
N LEU A 281 -22.17 3.97 -5.12
CA LEU A 281 -21.18 3.40 -6.08
C LEU A 281 -20.46 4.45 -6.93
N ALA A 282 -20.86 5.70 -6.82
CA ALA A 282 -20.61 6.74 -7.81
C ALA A 282 -19.45 7.65 -7.42
N LYS A 283 -18.30 7.14 -7.02
CA LYS A 283 -17.19 8.01 -6.62
C LYS A 283 -15.96 7.78 -7.51
N ARG A 284 -15.53 8.85 -8.18
CA ARG A 284 -14.20 8.89 -8.80
C ARG A 284 -13.15 8.50 -7.76
N THR A 285 -12.30 7.55 -8.09
CA THR A 285 -11.27 7.03 -7.18
C THR A 285 -9.91 7.06 -7.85
N PHE A 286 -8.83 7.14 -7.06
CA PHE A 286 -7.47 7.00 -7.60
C PHE A 286 -7.22 5.61 -8.20
N ARG A 287 -7.94 4.57 -7.73
CA ARG A 287 -7.93 3.24 -8.35
C ARG A 287 -8.50 3.29 -9.77
N GLY A 288 -9.65 3.93 -9.96
CA GLY A 288 -10.25 4.11 -11.28
C GLY A 288 -9.37 4.94 -12.22
N ILE A 289 -8.65 5.94 -11.73
CA ILE A 289 -7.66 6.68 -12.52
C ILE A 289 -6.54 5.74 -12.98
N LYS A 290 -6.01 4.90 -12.09
CA LYS A 290 -5.01 3.89 -12.44
C LYS A 290 -5.53 2.89 -13.46
N ASP A 291 -6.75 2.37 -13.27
CA ASP A 291 -7.38 1.44 -14.21
C ASP A 291 -7.53 2.06 -15.62
N CYS A 292 -7.84 3.36 -15.72
CA CYS A 292 -7.86 4.09 -16.99
C CYS A 292 -6.48 4.21 -17.63
N ILE A 293 -5.43 4.46 -16.84
CA ILE A 293 -4.05 4.49 -17.32
C ILE A 293 -3.66 3.13 -17.88
N ASP A 294 -3.89 2.07 -17.12
CA ASP A 294 -3.59 0.69 -17.52
C ASP A 294 -4.33 0.33 -18.81
N MET A 295 -5.57 0.77 -18.99
CA MET A 295 -6.36 0.54 -20.20
C MET A 295 -5.79 1.25 -21.44
N ILE A 296 -5.37 2.52 -21.34
CA ILE A 296 -4.73 3.23 -22.45
C ILE A 296 -3.42 2.55 -22.84
N LYS A 297 -2.60 2.16 -21.85
CA LYS A 297 -1.35 1.43 -22.13
C LYS A 297 -1.60 0.09 -22.80
N MET A 298 -2.66 -0.62 -22.43
CA MET A 298 -3.07 -1.87 -23.11
C MET A 298 -3.54 -1.63 -24.55
N SER A 299 -4.23 -0.54 -24.83
CA SER A 299 -4.69 -0.20 -26.19
C SER A 299 -3.54 0.12 -27.16
N ASN A 300 -2.41 0.58 -26.62
CA ASN A 300 -1.18 0.87 -27.37
C ASN A 300 -0.29 -0.37 -27.55
N ILE A 301 -0.64 -1.53 -26.98
CA ILE A 301 0.00 -2.80 -27.31
C ILE A 301 -0.47 -3.22 -28.71
N PRO A 302 0.45 -3.49 -29.67
CA PRO A 302 0.05 -3.95 -30.99
C PRO A 302 -0.91 -5.16 -30.85
N SER A 303 -2.09 -5.07 -31.46
CA SER A 303 -3.09 -6.15 -31.41
C SER A 303 -2.39 -7.43 -31.85
N ILE A 304 -2.49 -8.47 -31.02
CA ILE A 304 -2.08 -9.82 -31.41
C ILE A 304 -2.86 -10.15 -32.67
N ASN A 305 -2.17 -10.29 -33.79
CA ASN A 305 -2.79 -10.61 -35.06
C ASN A 305 -3.20 -12.09 -35.02
N TYR A 306 -4.45 -12.33 -34.60
CA TYR A 306 -5.03 -13.68 -34.48
C TYR A 306 -5.09 -14.44 -35.81
N ASN A 307 -4.84 -13.77 -36.96
CA ASN A 307 -4.80 -14.41 -38.28
C ASN A 307 -3.56 -15.30 -38.49
N ASN A 308 -2.59 -15.31 -37.60
CA ASN A 308 -1.42 -16.17 -37.64
C ASN A 308 -1.51 -17.44 -36.77
N LEU A 309 -2.63 -17.65 -36.09
CA LEU A 309 -2.92 -18.92 -35.42
C LEU A 309 -3.57 -19.84 -36.48
N GLN A 310 -2.73 -20.57 -37.22
CA GLN A 310 -3.21 -21.78 -37.90
C GLN A 310 -3.61 -22.79 -36.82
N LEU A 311 -4.93 -22.98 -36.68
CA LEU A 311 -5.54 -24.09 -35.96
C LEU A 311 -5.35 -25.39 -36.74
#